data_257f14b6b832fc8b01889157c1172890
#
_entry.id   257f14b6b832fc8b01889157c1172890
#
_cell.length_a   1.000
_cell.length_b   1.000
_cell.length_c   1.000
_cell.angle_alpha   90.00
_cell.angle_beta   90.00
_cell.angle_gamma   90.00
#
_symmetry.space_group_name_H-M   'P 1'
#
loop_
_entity.id
_entity.type
_entity.pdbx_description
1 polymer ?
#
loop_
_entity_poly.entity_id
_entity_poly.type
_entity_poly.pdbx_seq_one_letter_code
_entity_poly.pdbx_strand_id
1 'polypeptide(L)' 'IKLRLADNCFLTVDFAVMLADGQLVMVDVKGSKSVFTDDARVKMKVAADSYPFVFQVAYPKPKKLGGGWEVEEL' A
#
# COMPACT_ATOMS: atom_id res chain seq x y z
N ILE A 1 -6.15 -5.89 7.03
CA ILE A 1 -5.00 -6.20 7.90
C ILE A 1 -4.54 -4.93 8.58
N LYS A 2 -4.37 -5.00 9.86
CA LYS A 2 -3.98 -3.86 10.68
C LYS A 2 -2.58 -4.07 11.24
N LEU A 3 -1.66 -3.16 10.93
CA LEU A 3 -0.28 -3.22 11.38
C LEU A 3 -0.03 -2.12 12.40
N ARG A 4 0.61 -2.49 13.51
CA ARG A 4 1.00 -1.52 14.53
C ARG A 4 2.33 -0.87 14.14
N LEU A 5 2.37 0.45 14.10
CA LEU A 5 3.57 1.23 13.79
C LEU A 5 4.23 1.77 15.07
N ALA A 6 3.40 2.20 16.01
CA ALA A 6 3.81 2.74 17.31
C ALA A 6 2.59 2.68 18.23
N ASP A 7 2.75 3.10 19.50
CA ASP A 7 1.63 3.17 20.43
C ASP A 7 0.54 4.09 19.85
N ASN A 8 -0.69 3.58 19.76
CA ASN A 8 -1.84 4.28 19.21
C ASN A 8 -1.67 4.73 17.75
N CYS A 9 -0.72 4.13 17.02
CA CYS A 9 -0.52 4.40 15.61
C CYS A 9 -0.55 3.10 14.81
N PHE A 10 -1.54 2.97 13.92
CA PHE A 10 -1.76 1.76 13.15
C PHE A 10 -1.89 2.07 11.66
N LEU A 11 -1.49 1.11 10.83
CA LEU A 11 -1.74 1.13 9.39
C LEU A 11 -2.69 -0.01 9.04
N THR A 12 -3.76 0.29 8.32
CA THR A 12 -4.66 -0.72 7.78
C THR A 12 -4.45 -0.82 6.28
N VAL A 13 -4.17 -2.02 5.78
CA VAL A 13 -4.04 -2.30 4.34
C VAL A 13 -5.18 -3.19 3.87
N ASP A 14 -5.57 -3.05 2.60
CA ASP A 14 -6.72 -3.78 2.06
C ASP A 14 -6.41 -5.24 1.80
N PHE A 15 -5.21 -5.53 1.27
CA PHE A 15 -4.83 -6.89 0.89
C PHE A 15 -3.42 -7.23 1.32
N ALA A 16 -3.21 -8.51 1.63
CA ALA A 16 -1.89 -9.09 1.78
C ALA A 16 -1.77 -10.24 0.78
N VAL A 17 -0.73 -10.19 -0.06
CA VAL A 17 -0.48 -11.19 -1.09
C VAL A 17 0.84 -11.87 -0.82
N MET A 18 0.83 -13.20 -0.72
CA MET A 18 2.07 -13.97 -0.59
C MET A 18 2.52 -14.42 -1.98
N LEU A 19 3.74 -14.04 -2.35
CA LEU A 19 4.34 -14.43 -3.62
C LEU A 19 4.91 -15.85 -3.54
N ALA A 20 5.18 -16.43 -4.70
CA ALA A 20 5.70 -17.80 -4.80
C ALA A 20 7.05 -17.98 -4.10
N ASP A 21 7.84 -16.91 -4.00
CA ASP A 21 9.14 -16.93 -3.30
C ASP A 21 9.03 -16.75 -1.78
N GLY A 22 7.80 -16.65 -1.25
CA GLY A 22 7.55 -16.45 0.18
C GLY A 22 7.50 -15.00 0.60
N GLN A 23 7.72 -14.04 -0.29
CA GLN A 23 7.65 -12.62 0.02
C GLN A 23 6.19 -12.18 0.21
N LEU A 24 5.92 -11.39 1.25
CA LEU A 24 4.59 -10.87 1.53
C LEU A 24 4.47 -9.43 1.05
N VAL A 25 3.45 -9.16 0.24
CA VAL A 25 3.17 -7.83 -0.31
C VAL A 25 1.89 -7.30 0.32
N MET A 26 1.98 -6.12 0.93
CA MET A 26 0.84 -5.41 1.51
C MET A 26 0.36 -4.38 0.50
N VAL A 27 -0.90 -4.48 0.08
CA VAL A 27 -1.47 -3.61 -0.96
C VAL A 27 -2.60 -2.79 -0.37
N ASP A 28 -2.51 -1.48 -0.57
CA ASP A 28 -3.57 -0.54 -0.23
C ASP A 28 -4.14 0.04 -1.54
N VAL A 29 -5.46 0.02 -1.69
CA VAL A 29 -6.13 0.50 -2.90
C VAL A 29 -6.67 1.91 -2.65
N LYS A 30 -6.32 2.85 -3.51
CA LYS A 30 -6.80 4.23 -3.47
C LYS A 30 -7.55 4.57 -4.75
N GLY A 31 -8.59 5.39 -4.64
CA GLY A 31 -9.37 5.82 -5.81
C GLY A 31 -8.59 6.68 -6.80
N SER A 32 -7.64 7.46 -6.30
CA SER A 32 -6.75 8.27 -7.12
C SER A 32 -5.53 8.68 -6.31
N LYS A 33 -4.50 9.21 -6.97
CA LYS A 33 -3.30 9.71 -6.28
C LYS A 33 -3.61 10.87 -5.34
N SER A 34 -4.62 11.68 -5.65
CA SER A 34 -5.02 12.80 -4.80
C SER A 34 -5.63 12.36 -3.46
N VAL A 35 -6.09 11.12 -3.36
CA VAL A 35 -6.64 10.55 -2.12
C VAL A 35 -5.51 10.01 -1.22
N PHE A 36 -4.35 9.74 -1.78
CA PHE A 36 -3.20 9.24 -1.02
C PHE A 36 -2.45 10.43 -0.41
N THR A 37 -2.88 10.81 0.78
CA THR A 37 -2.35 11.97 1.49
C THR A 37 -0.90 11.76 1.95
N ASP A 38 -0.21 12.85 2.28
CA ASP A 38 1.15 12.80 2.82
C ASP A 38 1.21 11.99 4.12
N ASP A 39 0.21 12.13 4.99
CA ASP A 39 0.14 11.37 6.24
C ASP A 39 0.06 9.86 5.98
N ALA A 40 -0.78 9.45 5.02
CA ALA A 40 -0.90 8.05 4.65
C ALA A 40 0.40 7.52 4.05
N ARG A 41 1.05 8.32 3.20
CA ARG A 41 2.33 7.97 2.59
C ARG A 41 3.42 7.79 3.66
N VAL A 42 3.49 8.68 4.63
CA VAL A 42 4.46 8.58 5.74
C VAL A 42 4.21 7.31 6.55
N LYS A 43 2.96 6.99 6.87
CA LYS A 43 2.63 5.76 7.59
C LYS A 43 3.07 4.52 6.83
N MET A 44 2.86 4.46 5.53
CA MET A 44 3.27 3.31 4.72
C MET A 44 4.79 3.21 4.63
N LYS A 45 5.51 4.33 4.54
CA LYS A 45 6.98 4.32 4.54
C LYS A 45 7.53 3.85 5.88
N VAL A 46 6.94 4.26 7.00
CA VAL A 46 7.33 3.78 8.33
C VAL A 46 7.10 2.27 8.43
N ALA A 47 5.97 1.79 7.92
CA ALA A 47 5.68 0.36 7.91
C ALA A 47 6.68 -0.41 7.05
N ALA A 48 7.07 0.13 5.89
CA ALA A 48 8.06 -0.50 5.02
C ALA A 48 9.42 -0.62 5.69
N ASP A 49 9.81 0.34 6.51
CA ASP A 49 11.04 0.28 7.29
C ASP A 49 10.95 -0.70 8.47
N SER A 50 9.78 -0.84 9.08
CA SER A 50 9.59 -1.60 10.31
C SER A 50 9.30 -3.08 10.08
N TYR A 51 8.74 -3.43 8.93
CA TYR A 51 8.32 -4.80 8.61
C TYR A 51 9.06 -5.32 7.39
N PRO A 52 9.39 -6.63 7.37
CA PRO A 52 10.08 -7.26 6.21
C PRO A 52 9.12 -7.55 5.06
N PHE A 53 8.16 -6.67 4.79
CA PHE A 53 7.15 -6.82 3.76
C PHE A 53 7.34 -5.75 2.69
N VAL A 54 6.86 -6.04 1.47
CA VAL A 54 6.77 -5.04 0.41
C VAL A 54 5.44 -4.31 0.56
N PHE A 55 5.47 -2.98 0.50
CA PHE A 55 4.26 -2.16 0.60
C PHE A 55 3.99 -1.47 -0.72
N GLN A 56 2.77 -1.58 -1.22
CA GLN A 56 2.36 -1.03 -2.51
C GLN A 56 1.03 -0.32 -2.38
N VAL A 57 0.84 0.72 -3.19
CA VAL A 57 -0.44 1.41 -3.35
C VAL A 57 -0.89 1.22 -4.79
N ALA A 58 -2.13 0.75 -4.97
CA ALA A 58 -2.71 0.52 -6.29
C ALA A 58 -3.78 1.56 -6.59
N TYR A 59 -3.73 2.12 -7.81
CA TYR A 59 -4.70 3.10 -8.30
C TYR A 59 -5.36 2.56 -9.57
N PRO A 60 -6.70 2.70 -9.74
CA PRO A 60 -7.32 2.35 -11.00
C PRO A 60 -6.94 3.37 -12.07
N LYS A 61 -6.63 2.90 -13.28
CA LYS A 61 -6.38 3.76 -14.42
C LYS A 61 -7.69 4.07 -15.15
N PRO A 62 -7.88 5.31 -15.65
CA PRO A 62 -9.04 5.64 -16.48
C PRO A 62 -9.09 4.76 -17.75
N LYS A 63 -10.30 4.46 -18.23
CA LYS A 63 -10.48 3.68 -19.46
C LYS A 63 -9.80 4.31 -20.66
N LYS A 64 -9.80 5.64 -20.76
CA LYS A 64 -9.15 6.37 -21.85
C LYS A 64 -7.62 6.24 -21.85
N LEU A 65 -7.03 5.75 -20.77
CA LEU A 65 -5.60 5.43 -20.68
C LEU A 65 -5.36 3.91 -20.75
N GLY A 66 -6.35 3.14 -21.22
CA GLY A 66 -6.24 1.69 -21.36
C GLY A 66 -6.77 0.89 -20.18
N GLY A 67 -7.26 1.52 -19.14
CA GLY A 67 -7.76 0.82 -17.94
C GLY A 67 -6.63 0.16 -17.14
N GLY A 68 -6.99 -0.79 -16.26
CA GLY A 68 -6.05 -1.53 -15.43
C GLY A 68 -5.67 -0.78 -14.16
N TRP A 69 -4.51 -1.10 -13.63
CA TRP A 69 -4.02 -0.57 -12.35
C TRP A 69 -2.62 0.03 -12.49
N GLU A 70 -2.41 1.14 -11.80
CA GLU A 70 -1.09 1.70 -11.59
C GLU A 70 -0.65 1.38 -10.16
N VAL A 71 0.54 0.79 -10.00
CA VAL A 71 1.05 0.36 -8.70
C VAL A 71 2.30 1.15 -8.36
N GLU A 72 2.31 1.72 -7.15
CA GLU A 72 3.47 2.42 -6.61
C GLU A 72 4.03 1.61 -5.44
N GLU A 73 5.32 1.28 -5.49
CA GLU A 73 6.01 0.60 -4.40
C GLU A 73 6.67 1.63 -3.48
N LEU A 74 6.53 1.42 -2.18
CA LEU A 74 7.07 2.34 -1.17
C LEU A 74 8.28 1.78 -0.45
#